data_6c050ed395dd73b2e1f15a3db1370f7c
#
_entry.id   6c050ed395dd73b2e1f15a3db1370f7c
#
_cell.length_a   1.000
_cell.length_b   1.000
_cell.length_c   1.000
_cell.angle_alpha   90.00
_cell.angle_beta   90.00
_cell.angle_gamma   90.00
#
_symmetry.space_group_name_H-M   'P 1'
#
loop_
_entity.id
_entity.type
_entity.pdbx_description
1 polymer ?
#
loop_
_entity_poly.entity_id
_entity_poly.type
_entity_poly.pdbx_seq_one_letter_code
_entity_poly.pdbx_strand_id
1 'polypeptide(L)'
;MEFSILEFGFLICARSLRLAISDVPLIEIDNRDPKIENPKSKIENRKSMEPSLIRTNAADLYDAHVLQNYARAPITLVRGRGAQVWDDQGQCYLDFTSGIAVSALGHCHPHWVAAVQRQAGELIHVSNLFRNPNQAELARRLVGYAGPGRVFFCNSGAEANEALIKLARLHGEKKAGGVEGKCFKIVCAQNAFHGRTYGGMSATPQEKIQKHFRPLVPGFVFGEFNNLPSFASLVDDDTCAILVETILGESGVVPATGEFLHGLRELCNRRNLLLLLDEVQCGVGRTGKFYAFEEAGIQPDAIAMAKGLGGGFPIGAMWVRENAADLFHAGMHGTTFGGTPLACAAALAVLDVIEKEKLLEHVSAASVTWHAALQTLVRDFPQQVLAVRGRGFMVGVQLASDPAPYVAALREKGLLTPSAGGNTVRLLPPLNATCEELAKSVEIFRTVLAAKA
;
A
#
# COMPACT_ATOMS: atom_id res chain seq x y z
N MET A 1 14.49 25.52 -40.23
CA MET A 1 13.31 26.32 -39.82
C MET A 1 13.25 26.27 -38.32
N GLU A 2 13.73 27.37 -37.75
CA GLU A 2 13.71 27.58 -36.28
C GLU A 2 12.29 27.90 -35.83
N PHE A 3 11.79 27.25 -34.79
CA PHE A 3 10.60 27.70 -34.10
C PHE A 3 10.99 28.20 -32.70
N SER A 4 10.79 29.49 -32.57
CA SER A 4 11.03 30.35 -31.42
C SER A 4 10.06 30.03 -30.29
N ILE A 5 10.61 30.05 -29.07
CA ILE A 5 9.93 29.94 -27.77
C ILE A 5 9.05 31.20 -27.57
N LEU A 6 7.75 31.04 -27.42
CA LEU A 6 6.82 32.08 -26.99
C LEU A 6 6.81 32.21 -25.47
N GLU A 7 7.40 33.29 -24.97
CA GLU A 7 7.26 33.80 -23.64
C GLU A 7 5.83 34.30 -23.38
N PHE A 8 5.12 33.72 -22.43
CA PHE A 8 3.90 34.32 -21.90
C PHE A 8 4.29 35.25 -20.71
N GLY A 9 4.47 36.57 -21.09
CA GLY A 9 4.58 37.65 -20.12
C GLY A 9 3.22 38.04 -19.56
N PHE A 10 3.01 37.89 -18.27
CA PHE A 10 1.88 38.53 -17.59
C PHE A 10 2.22 40.00 -17.32
N LEU A 11 1.61 40.90 -18.06
CA LEU A 11 1.64 42.33 -17.83
C LEU A 11 0.59 42.67 -16.75
N ILE A 12 1.00 42.91 -15.52
CA ILE A 12 0.13 43.45 -14.47
C ILE A 12 0.17 44.98 -14.61
N CYS A 13 -0.94 45.58 -15.01
CA CYS A 13 -1.16 47.00 -15.10
C CYS A 13 -1.26 47.59 -13.68
N ALA A 14 -0.24 48.32 -13.27
CA ALA A 14 -0.26 49.13 -12.04
C ALA A 14 -1.03 50.44 -12.31
N ARG A 15 -2.22 50.55 -11.73
CA ARG A 15 -2.86 51.88 -11.49
C ARG A 15 -3.54 51.89 -10.12
N SER A 16 -2.89 52.62 -9.25
CA SER A 16 -3.42 53.49 -8.18
C SER A 16 -4.56 52.98 -7.30
N LEU A 17 -4.20 52.58 -6.06
CA LEU A 17 -4.96 52.97 -4.86
C LEU A 17 -3.99 53.34 -3.76
N ARG A 18 -3.81 54.67 -3.53
CA ARG A 18 -3.24 55.19 -2.28
C ARG A 18 -4.32 55.12 -1.23
N LEU A 19 -4.16 54.26 -0.26
CA LEU A 19 -4.84 54.35 1.03
C LEU A 19 -3.77 54.51 2.10
N ALA A 20 -3.88 55.62 2.81
CA ALA A 20 -3.04 55.99 3.93
C ALA A 20 -3.22 54.95 5.07
N ILE A 21 -2.12 54.37 5.51
CA ILE A 21 -2.01 53.74 6.83
C ILE A 21 -0.84 54.44 7.51
N SER A 22 -1.16 55.46 8.30
CA SER A 22 -0.31 55.96 9.37
C SER A 22 -0.48 55.04 10.57
N ASP A 23 0.63 54.84 11.27
CA ASP A 23 0.75 54.23 12.60
C ASP A 23 0.85 52.70 12.68
N VAL A 24 2.03 52.20 12.25
CA VAL A 24 2.57 50.95 12.79
C VAL A 24 4.01 51.22 13.23
N PRO A 25 4.39 51.06 14.52
CA PRO A 25 5.74 51.26 14.96
C PRO A 25 6.70 50.26 14.36
N LEU A 26 7.81 50.72 13.85
CA LEU A 26 8.95 49.92 13.39
C LEU A 26 9.50 49.13 14.58
N ILE A 27 9.40 47.80 14.52
CA ILE A 27 10.13 46.93 15.44
C ILE A 27 11.55 46.81 14.90
N GLU A 28 12.52 47.44 15.59
CA GLU A 28 13.94 47.19 15.37
C GLU A 28 14.26 45.72 15.75
N ILE A 29 14.68 44.95 14.79
CA ILE A 29 15.20 43.58 15.02
C ILE A 29 16.66 43.74 15.46
N ASP A 30 16.91 43.60 16.75
CA ASP A 30 18.25 43.53 17.33
C ASP A 30 18.92 42.18 16.99
N ASN A 31 19.85 42.22 16.06
CA ASN A 31 20.67 41.07 15.65
C ASN A 31 21.77 40.78 16.71
N ARG A 32 21.40 40.27 17.87
CA ARG A 32 22.34 39.65 18.81
C ARG A 32 21.99 38.18 18.96
N ASP A 33 22.95 37.30 18.58
CA ASP A 33 22.93 35.84 18.71
C ASP A 33 22.34 35.41 20.07
N PRO A 34 21.22 34.71 20.12
CA PRO A 34 20.85 33.96 21.30
C PRO A 34 21.55 32.61 21.27
N LYS A 35 22.53 32.41 22.16
CA LYS A 35 22.99 31.08 22.55
C LYS A 35 21.76 30.22 22.84
N ILE A 36 21.55 29.23 22.01
CA ILE A 36 20.51 28.21 22.22
C ILE A 36 20.93 27.40 23.45
N GLU A 37 20.52 27.84 24.62
CA GLU A 37 20.50 26.96 25.80
C GLU A 37 19.39 25.93 25.58
N ASN A 38 19.80 24.67 25.54
CA ASN A 38 18.94 23.52 25.48
C ASN A 38 18.02 23.49 26.74
N PRO A 39 16.72 23.79 26.64
CA PRO A 39 15.85 23.65 27.78
C PRO A 39 15.67 22.18 28.04
N LYS A 40 16.28 21.65 29.11
CA LYS A 40 15.86 20.39 29.71
C LYS A 40 14.34 20.45 29.86
N SER A 41 13.64 19.77 29.00
CA SER A 41 12.19 19.68 29.03
C SER A 41 11.76 19.10 30.36
N LYS A 42 11.34 19.92 31.29
CA LYS A 42 10.33 19.50 32.23
C LYS A 42 9.09 19.23 31.40
N ILE A 43 8.88 17.96 31.10
CA ILE A 43 7.56 17.45 30.74
C ILE A 43 6.75 17.53 32.03
N GLU A 44 6.26 18.73 32.34
CA GLU A 44 5.09 18.84 33.19
C GLU A 44 3.98 18.06 32.50
N ASN A 45 3.45 17.08 33.22
CA ASN A 45 2.23 16.37 32.87
C ASN A 45 1.19 17.37 32.40
N ARG A 46 1.15 17.67 31.08
CA ARG A 46 -0.06 18.20 30.49
C ARG A 46 -1.09 17.11 30.75
N LYS A 47 -1.97 17.36 31.70
CA LYS A 47 -3.23 16.64 31.82
C LYS A 47 -3.71 16.49 30.39
N SER A 48 -3.73 15.27 29.89
CA SER A 48 -4.31 14.94 28.59
C SER A 48 -5.62 15.71 28.52
N MET A 49 -5.79 16.55 27.50
CA MET A 49 -7.10 17.12 27.20
C MET A 49 -8.10 15.99 27.34
N GLU A 50 -9.02 16.13 28.27
CA GLU A 50 -9.99 15.08 28.57
C GLU A 50 -10.64 14.62 27.27
N PRO A 51 -10.63 13.31 26.99
CA PRO A 51 -11.25 12.77 25.78
C PRO A 51 -12.78 12.99 25.74
N SER A 52 -13.36 13.59 26.75
CA SER A 52 -14.81 13.69 26.94
C SER A 52 -15.57 14.57 25.92
N LEU A 53 -14.92 15.57 25.35
CA LEU A 53 -15.58 16.49 24.39
C LEU A 53 -15.61 15.96 22.93
N ILE A 54 -14.75 14.99 22.59
CA ILE A 54 -14.76 14.35 21.25
C ILE A 54 -15.65 13.09 21.24
N ARG A 55 -15.96 12.53 22.43
CA ARG A 55 -16.63 11.23 22.57
C ARG A 55 -18.11 11.20 22.26
N THR A 56 -18.81 12.29 22.42
CA THR A 56 -20.29 12.29 22.39
C THR A 56 -20.89 12.39 21.00
N ASN A 57 -20.11 12.59 19.94
CA ASN A 57 -20.69 12.84 18.62
C ASN A 57 -19.86 12.36 17.42
N ALA A 58 -18.87 11.50 17.59
CA ALA A 58 -18.02 11.08 16.46
C ALA A 58 -18.84 10.27 15.42
N ALA A 59 -19.70 9.40 15.84
CA ALA A 59 -20.56 8.61 14.94
C ALA A 59 -21.54 9.51 14.17
N ASP A 60 -22.21 10.45 14.87
CA ASP A 60 -23.16 11.38 14.26
C ASP A 60 -22.44 12.34 13.28
N LEU A 61 -21.23 12.82 13.64
CA LEU A 61 -20.41 13.62 12.73
C LEU A 61 -19.97 12.85 11.50
N TYR A 62 -19.65 11.56 11.66
CA TYR A 62 -19.33 10.69 10.54
C TYR A 62 -20.51 10.53 9.60
N ASP A 63 -21.70 10.27 10.14
CA ASP A 63 -22.91 10.06 9.35
C ASP A 63 -23.35 11.35 8.63
N ALA A 64 -23.16 12.49 9.28
CA ALA A 64 -23.54 13.80 8.72
C ALA A 64 -22.55 14.35 7.70
N HIS A 65 -21.25 14.09 7.84
CA HIS A 65 -20.21 14.83 7.11
C HIS A 65 -19.24 13.97 6.30
N VAL A 66 -19.15 12.64 6.53
CA VAL A 66 -18.26 11.76 5.79
C VAL A 66 -19.05 10.95 4.77
N LEU A 67 -18.60 10.96 3.51
CA LEU A 67 -19.26 10.23 2.43
C LEU A 67 -19.43 8.75 2.78
N GLN A 68 -20.66 8.25 2.62
CA GLN A 68 -21.04 6.88 2.99
C GLN A 68 -20.70 5.86 1.89
N ASN A 69 -19.44 5.86 1.43
CA ASN A 69 -18.91 4.96 0.40
C ASN A 69 -18.23 3.69 0.95
N TYR A 70 -18.20 3.53 2.28
CA TYR A 70 -17.70 2.36 2.98
C TYR A 70 -18.73 1.78 3.93
N ALA A 71 -18.87 0.45 3.98
CA ALA A 71 -19.59 -0.25 5.03
C ALA A 71 -18.73 -0.32 6.30
N ARG A 72 -18.85 0.66 7.19
CA ARG A 72 -18.04 0.77 8.40
C ARG A 72 -18.53 -0.14 9.51
N ALA A 73 -17.61 -0.75 10.27
CA ALA A 73 -17.93 -1.40 11.51
C ALA A 73 -18.44 -0.36 12.54
N PRO A 74 -19.43 -0.68 13.41
CA PRO A 74 -20.00 0.26 14.34
C PRO A 74 -19.13 0.42 15.61
N ILE A 75 -17.84 0.72 15.42
CA ILE A 75 -16.87 0.99 16.48
C ILE A 75 -16.03 2.21 16.09
N THR A 76 -15.66 3.01 17.10
CA THR A 76 -14.80 4.19 16.93
C THR A 76 -13.43 3.90 17.57
N LEU A 77 -12.42 3.62 16.75
CA LEU A 77 -11.07 3.35 17.26
C LEU A 77 -10.37 4.66 17.58
N VAL A 78 -9.80 4.77 18.79
CA VAL A 78 -9.19 6.02 19.30
C VAL A 78 -7.73 5.88 19.72
N ARG A 79 -7.23 4.65 19.87
CA ARG A 79 -5.85 4.39 20.30
C ARG A 79 -5.35 3.09 19.70
N GLY A 80 -4.03 3.00 19.42
CA GLY A 80 -3.37 1.77 19.01
C GLY A 80 -1.96 1.64 19.60
N ARG A 81 -1.52 0.40 19.84
CA ARG A 81 -0.15 0.06 20.24
C ARG A 81 0.18 -1.38 19.83
N GLY A 82 1.24 -1.58 19.05
CA GLY A 82 1.59 -2.90 18.52
C GLY A 82 0.43 -3.48 17.70
N ALA A 83 0.05 -4.73 17.94
CA ALA A 83 -1.09 -5.36 17.28
C ALA A 83 -2.45 -5.03 17.92
N GLN A 84 -2.51 -4.14 18.91
CA GLN A 84 -3.73 -3.84 19.65
C GLN A 84 -4.28 -2.47 19.34
N VAL A 85 -5.61 -2.35 19.29
CA VAL A 85 -6.35 -1.09 19.18
C VAL A 85 -7.47 -1.04 20.22
N TRP A 86 -7.87 0.17 20.58
CA TRP A 86 -8.95 0.41 21.55
C TRP A 86 -9.98 1.33 20.95
N ASP A 87 -11.23 1.01 21.19
CA ASP A 87 -12.33 1.90 20.85
C ASP A 87 -12.56 2.98 21.93
N ASP A 88 -13.54 3.84 21.67
CA ASP A 88 -13.93 4.94 22.57
C ASP A 88 -14.64 4.46 23.84
N GLN A 89 -15.03 3.18 23.92
CA GLN A 89 -15.59 2.55 25.13
C GLN A 89 -14.49 1.88 25.96
N GLY A 90 -13.24 1.87 25.45
CA GLY A 90 -12.09 1.24 26.11
C GLY A 90 -11.95 -0.25 25.83
N GLN A 91 -12.79 -0.82 24.97
CA GLN A 91 -12.66 -2.22 24.54
C GLN A 91 -11.39 -2.39 23.71
N CYS A 92 -10.58 -3.41 24.06
CA CYS A 92 -9.37 -3.77 23.35
C CYS A 92 -9.64 -4.83 22.27
N TYR A 93 -9.04 -4.63 21.12
CA TYR A 93 -9.09 -5.56 19.98
C TYR A 93 -7.68 -5.91 19.50
N LEU A 94 -7.49 -7.15 19.08
CA LEU A 94 -6.34 -7.58 18.31
C LEU A 94 -6.60 -7.22 16.84
N ASP A 95 -5.79 -6.32 16.28
CA ASP A 95 -5.97 -5.81 14.92
C ASP A 95 -5.20 -6.64 13.90
N PHE A 96 -5.88 -7.63 13.33
CA PHE A 96 -5.38 -8.40 12.18
C PHE A 96 -5.96 -7.91 10.84
N THR A 97 -6.47 -6.66 10.83
CA THR A 97 -6.71 -5.88 9.62
C THR A 97 -5.45 -5.11 9.23
N SER A 98 -4.73 -4.56 10.23
CA SER A 98 -3.56 -3.68 10.07
C SER A 98 -3.78 -2.60 9.01
N GLY A 99 -5.00 -2.02 8.92
CA GLY A 99 -5.35 -1.06 7.85
C GLY A 99 -5.31 -1.67 6.44
N ILE A 100 -5.57 -2.95 6.29
CA ILE A 100 -5.42 -3.79 5.07
C ILE A 100 -3.93 -3.90 4.69
N ALA A 101 -3.15 -4.50 5.60
CA ALA A 101 -1.70 -4.71 5.48
C ALA A 101 -0.85 -3.43 5.41
N VAL A 102 -1.35 -2.32 5.95
CA VAL A 102 -0.66 -1.01 5.97
C VAL A 102 0.24 -0.85 7.19
N SER A 103 -0.29 -1.12 8.40
CA SER A 103 0.44 -0.96 9.66
C SER A 103 1.42 -2.12 9.86
N ALA A 104 2.47 -2.17 9.02
CA ALA A 104 3.42 -3.29 9.00
C ALA A 104 4.14 -3.49 10.35
N LEU A 105 4.42 -2.41 11.08
CA LEU A 105 5.07 -2.43 12.40
C LEU A 105 4.07 -2.41 13.57
N GLY A 106 2.78 -2.64 13.31
CA GLY A 106 1.72 -2.36 14.26
C GLY A 106 1.52 -0.86 14.50
N HIS A 107 0.73 -0.54 15.50
CA HIS A 107 0.38 0.84 15.84
C HIS A 107 1.45 1.48 16.71
N CYS A 108 1.83 2.72 16.38
CA CYS A 108 2.68 3.60 17.18
C CYS A 108 4.03 2.97 17.57
N HIS A 109 4.71 2.28 16.63
CA HIS A 109 6.04 1.74 16.88
C HIS A 109 7.02 2.87 17.29
N PRO A 110 7.75 2.75 18.43
CA PRO A 110 8.52 3.87 18.99
C PRO A 110 9.56 4.46 18.03
N HIS A 111 10.30 3.61 17.29
CA HIS A 111 11.30 4.07 16.32
C HIS A 111 10.65 4.85 15.17
N TRP A 112 9.54 4.35 14.65
CA TRP A 112 8.79 5.00 13.58
C TRP A 112 8.23 6.36 14.03
N VAL A 113 7.60 6.41 15.22
CA VAL A 113 7.07 7.66 15.79
C VAL A 113 8.18 8.70 15.95
N ALA A 114 9.33 8.30 16.53
CA ALA A 114 10.46 9.21 16.72
C ALA A 114 11.02 9.75 15.39
N ALA A 115 11.09 8.93 14.34
CA ALA A 115 11.56 9.33 13.02
C ALA A 115 10.62 10.36 12.38
N VAL A 116 9.31 10.13 12.43
CA VAL A 116 8.28 11.03 11.89
C VAL A 116 8.28 12.35 12.66
N GLN A 117 8.32 12.32 14.01
CA GLN A 117 8.36 13.53 14.84
C GLN A 117 9.59 14.40 14.55
N ARG A 118 10.77 13.79 14.43
CA ARG A 118 11.99 14.50 14.07
C ARG A 118 11.88 15.14 12.70
N GLN A 119 11.51 14.37 11.68
CA GLN A 119 11.43 14.87 10.30
C GLN A 119 10.36 15.95 10.13
N ALA A 120 9.25 15.86 10.87
CA ALA A 120 8.21 16.88 10.86
C ALA A 120 8.71 18.24 11.40
N GLY A 121 9.72 18.23 12.28
CA GLY A 121 10.37 19.44 12.79
C GLY A 121 11.50 20.00 11.90
N GLU A 122 11.94 19.24 10.90
CA GLU A 122 13.07 19.64 10.04
C GLU A 122 12.62 20.12 8.65
N LEU A 123 11.97 19.23 7.87
CA LEU A 123 11.57 19.52 6.50
C LEU A 123 10.46 18.57 6.07
N ILE A 124 9.27 19.10 5.77
CA ILE A 124 8.10 18.27 5.44
C ILE A 124 8.01 18.00 3.94
N HIS A 125 8.07 19.07 3.11
CA HIS A 125 7.85 18.99 1.67
C HIS A 125 8.67 20.02 0.90
N VAL A 126 9.23 19.63 -0.27
CA VAL A 126 10.03 20.51 -1.13
C VAL A 126 9.72 20.37 -2.63
N SER A 127 8.72 19.56 -3.03
CA SER A 127 8.49 19.16 -4.42
C SER A 127 9.62 18.29 -5.00
N ASN A 128 9.34 17.61 -6.11
CA ASN A 128 10.35 16.86 -6.88
C ASN A 128 11.21 17.74 -7.80
N LEU A 129 11.05 19.07 -7.72
CA LEU A 129 11.95 20.03 -8.36
C LEU A 129 13.30 20.11 -7.65
N PHE A 130 13.37 19.68 -6.39
CA PHE A 130 14.58 19.68 -5.58
C PHE A 130 14.92 18.28 -5.08
N ARG A 131 16.19 18.01 -4.88
CA ARG A 131 16.67 16.77 -4.29
C ARG A 131 16.47 16.80 -2.77
N ASN A 132 16.11 15.65 -2.19
CA ASN A 132 16.12 15.47 -0.74
C ASN A 132 16.85 14.17 -0.36
N PRO A 133 17.63 14.16 0.73
CA PRO A 133 18.45 13.01 1.11
C PRO A 133 17.65 11.75 1.41
N ASN A 134 16.49 11.89 2.08
CA ASN A 134 15.66 10.76 2.48
C ASN A 134 15.11 10.00 1.27
N GLN A 135 14.73 10.73 0.20
CA GLN A 135 14.25 10.10 -1.03
C GLN A 135 15.37 9.31 -1.71
N ALA A 136 16.57 9.88 -1.78
CA ALA A 136 17.72 9.21 -2.40
C ALA A 136 18.12 7.94 -1.61
N GLU A 137 18.16 8.03 -0.27
CA GLU A 137 18.48 6.88 0.58
C GLU A 137 17.41 5.79 0.51
N LEU A 138 16.12 6.17 0.54
CA LEU A 138 15.04 5.20 0.38
C LEU A 138 15.11 4.49 -0.97
N ALA A 139 15.35 5.24 -2.07
CA ALA A 139 15.54 4.65 -3.39
C ALA A 139 16.72 3.65 -3.42
N ARG A 140 17.87 4.03 -2.84
CA ARG A 140 19.04 3.17 -2.73
C ARG A 140 18.73 1.84 -2.02
N ARG A 141 17.99 1.90 -0.90
CA ARG A 141 17.61 0.69 -0.13
C ARG A 141 16.65 -0.18 -0.90
N LEU A 142 15.61 0.40 -1.54
CA LEU A 142 14.64 -0.35 -2.35
C LEU A 142 15.31 -1.02 -3.56
N VAL A 143 16.27 -0.35 -4.21
CA VAL A 143 17.12 -0.94 -5.27
C VAL A 143 17.95 -2.09 -4.70
N GLY A 144 18.45 -1.98 -3.46
CA GLY A 144 19.17 -3.06 -2.79
C GLY A 144 18.36 -4.35 -2.64
N TYR A 145 17.05 -4.25 -2.43
CA TYR A 145 16.16 -5.41 -2.35
C TYR A 145 15.70 -5.93 -3.73
N ALA A 146 15.39 -5.02 -4.67
CA ALA A 146 14.81 -5.39 -5.97
C ALA A 146 15.84 -5.73 -7.05
N GLY A 147 17.10 -5.29 -6.88
CA GLY A 147 18.16 -5.36 -7.89
C GLY A 147 18.37 -4.05 -8.65
N PRO A 148 19.36 -4.00 -9.60
CA PRO A 148 19.69 -2.80 -10.36
C PRO A 148 18.48 -2.18 -11.06
N GLY A 149 18.25 -0.88 -10.83
CA GLY A 149 17.07 -0.18 -11.35
C GLY A 149 16.94 1.22 -10.77
N ARG A 150 15.78 1.81 -10.96
CA ARG A 150 15.42 3.15 -10.45
C ARG A 150 14.04 3.13 -9.79
N VAL A 151 13.78 4.10 -8.90
CA VAL A 151 12.53 4.20 -8.16
C VAL A 151 11.85 5.52 -8.46
N PHE A 152 10.57 5.44 -8.78
CA PHE A 152 9.63 6.57 -8.77
C PHE A 152 8.80 6.50 -7.51
N PHE A 153 8.62 7.64 -6.82
CA PHE A 153 7.79 7.73 -5.60
C PHE A 153 6.46 8.42 -5.87
N CYS A 154 5.41 7.92 -5.22
CA CYS A 154 4.06 8.46 -5.25
C CYS A 154 3.43 8.34 -3.84
N ASN A 155 2.09 8.46 -3.73
CA ASN A 155 1.43 8.54 -2.42
C ASN A 155 0.59 7.31 -2.08
N SER A 156 0.36 6.44 -3.05
CA SER A 156 -0.55 5.29 -2.89
C SER A 156 -0.19 4.15 -3.83
N GLY A 157 -0.74 2.95 -3.55
CA GLY A 157 -0.64 1.81 -4.45
C GLY A 157 -1.37 2.03 -5.78
N ALA A 158 -2.46 2.80 -5.77
CA ALA A 158 -3.17 3.15 -7.00
C ALA A 158 -2.27 3.98 -7.94
N GLU A 159 -1.58 5.01 -7.41
CA GLU A 159 -0.63 5.80 -8.20
C GLU A 159 0.58 4.98 -8.66
N ALA A 160 1.07 4.05 -7.83
CA ALA A 160 2.15 3.14 -8.23
C ALA A 160 1.73 2.23 -9.39
N ASN A 161 0.50 1.71 -9.38
CA ASN A 161 -0.05 0.92 -10.49
C ASN A 161 -0.32 1.78 -11.74
N GLU A 162 -0.76 3.03 -11.59
CA GLU A 162 -0.85 3.98 -12.72
C GLU A 162 0.53 4.20 -13.37
N ALA A 163 1.59 4.28 -12.58
CA ALA A 163 2.96 4.37 -13.09
C ALA A 163 3.38 3.09 -13.85
N LEU A 164 3.02 1.88 -13.35
CA LEU A 164 3.24 0.63 -14.08
C LEU A 164 2.48 0.59 -15.41
N ILE A 165 1.21 1.03 -15.44
CA ILE A 165 0.39 1.10 -16.65
C ILE A 165 1.03 2.06 -17.67
N LYS A 166 1.51 3.22 -17.23
CA LYS A 166 2.20 4.17 -18.10
C LYS A 166 3.53 3.62 -18.61
N LEU A 167 4.31 2.94 -17.77
CA LEU A 167 5.54 2.25 -18.17
C LEU A 167 5.25 1.22 -19.28
N ALA A 168 4.19 0.42 -19.12
CA ALA A 168 3.76 -0.54 -20.13
C ALA A 168 3.45 0.13 -21.47
N ARG A 169 2.74 1.27 -21.46
CA ARG A 169 2.39 2.04 -22.66
C ARG A 169 3.65 2.58 -23.37
N LEU A 170 4.61 3.13 -22.63
CA LEU A 170 5.89 3.59 -23.17
C LEU A 170 6.71 2.44 -23.78
N HIS A 171 6.74 1.28 -23.12
CA HIS A 171 7.35 0.09 -23.69
C HIS A 171 6.68 -0.36 -24.99
N GLY A 172 5.34 -0.33 -25.02
CA GLY A 172 4.56 -0.68 -26.20
C GLY A 172 4.80 0.25 -27.38
N GLU A 173 4.89 1.55 -27.16
CA GLU A 173 5.26 2.53 -28.17
C GLU A 173 6.65 2.24 -28.75
N LYS A 174 7.65 2.02 -27.87
CA LYS A 174 9.01 1.63 -28.29
C LYS A 174 8.99 0.33 -29.09
N LYS A 175 8.25 -0.71 -28.64
CA LYS A 175 8.09 -2.00 -29.33
C LYS A 175 7.44 -1.83 -30.71
N ALA A 176 6.52 -0.86 -30.85
CA ALA A 176 5.85 -0.53 -32.11
C ALA A 176 6.65 0.40 -33.01
N GLY A 177 7.96 0.64 -32.74
CA GLY A 177 8.81 1.53 -33.54
C GLY A 177 8.49 3.02 -33.40
N GLY A 178 7.96 3.44 -32.25
CA GLY A 178 7.55 4.83 -31.96
C GLY A 178 6.12 5.18 -32.40
N VAL A 179 5.31 4.18 -32.72
CA VAL A 179 3.91 4.41 -33.10
C VAL A 179 3.04 4.36 -31.84
N GLU A 180 2.62 5.52 -31.38
CA GLU A 180 1.75 5.69 -30.21
C GLU A 180 0.42 4.95 -30.40
N GLY A 181 -0.05 4.29 -29.34
CA GLY A 181 -1.35 3.60 -29.29
C GLY A 181 -1.46 2.33 -30.13
N LYS A 182 -0.39 1.88 -30.80
CA LYS A 182 -0.40 0.64 -31.58
C LYS A 182 -0.22 -0.61 -30.70
N CYS A 183 0.75 -0.59 -29.80
CA CYS A 183 1.00 -1.68 -28.88
C CYS A 183 0.73 -1.20 -27.45
N PHE A 184 -0.44 -1.52 -26.91
CA PHE A 184 -0.90 -0.89 -25.67
C PHE A 184 -1.68 -1.83 -24.74
N LYS A 185 -1.90 -3.08 -25.18
CA LYS A 185 -2.68 -4.05 -24.43
C LYS A 185 -1.89 -4.60 -23.26
N ILE A 186 -2.55 -4.68 -22.11
CA ILE A 186 -2.01 -5.25 -20.87
C ILE A 186 -2.87 -6.44 -20.48
N VAL A 187 -2.26 -7.60 -20.27
CA VAL A 187 -2.93 -8.79 -19.77
C VAL A 187 -2.88 -8.78 -18.24
N CYS A 188 -4.04 -8.77 -17.59
CA CYS A 188 -4.18 -8.86 -16.13
C CYS A 188 -4.83 -10.17 -15.71
N ALA A 189 -4.84 -10.47 -14.41
CA ALA A 189 -5.54 -11.63 -13.89
C ALA A 189 -7.03 -11.36 -13.70
N GLN A 190 -7.89 -12.36 -13.96
CA GLN A 190 -9.25 -12.34 -13.47
C GLN A 190 -9.25 -12.20 -11.94
N ASN A 191 -10.23 -11.46 -11.41
CA ASN A 191 -10.36 -11.17 -9.99
C ASN A 191 -9.21 -10.37 -9.35
N ALA A 192 -8.29 -9.80 -10.13
CA ALA A 192 -7.25 -8.91 -9.63
C ALA A 192 -7.83 -7.62 -9.00
N PHE A 193 -6.97 -6.94 -8.21
CA PHE A 193 -7.26 -5.61 -7.68
C PHE A 193 -6.01 -4.72 -7.78
N HIS A 194 -6.07 -3.71 -8.66
CA HIS A 194 -4.95 -2.80 -8.90
C HIS A 194 -5.24 -1.33 -8.54
N GLY A 195 -6.36 -1.06 -7.87
CA GLY A 195 -6.70 0.28 -7.39
C GLY A 195 -8.06 0.80 -7.83
N ARG A 196 -8.33 2.07 -7.47
CA ARG A 196 -9.62 2.75 -7.68
C ARG A 196 -9.53 3.96 -8.61
N THR A 197 -8.34 4.31 -9.11
CA THR A 197 -8.15 5.25 -10.22
C THR A 197 -8.66 4.64 -11.51
N TYR A 198 -8.95 5.43 -12.53
CA TYR A 198 -9.53 4.89 -13.78
C TYR A 198 -8.64 3.84 -14.45
N GLY A 199 -7.32 4.01 -14.49
CA GLY A 199 -6.40 2.98 -15.02
C GLY A 199 -6.36 1.74 -14.13
N GLY A 200 -6.15 1.91 -12.83
CA GLY A 200 -6.14 0.80 -11.86
C GLY A 200 -7.48 0.06 -11.79
N MET A 201 -8.61 0.79 -11.86
CA MET A 201 -9.95 0.22 -11.91
C MET A 201 -10.19 -0.55 -13.21
N SER A 202 -9.69 -0.06 -14.35
CA SER A 202 -9.79 -0.76 -15.62
C SER A 202 -9.01 -2.06 -15.66
N ALA A 203 -7.87 -2.13 -14.93
CA ALA A 203 -7.08 -3.34 -14.71
C ALA A 203 -7.69 -4.28 -13.64
N THR A 204 -8.77 -3.88 -12.96
CA THR A 204 -9.45 -4.60 -11.86
C THR A 204 -10.78 -5.18 -12.35
N PRO A 205 -10.85 -6.43 -12.86
CA PRO A 205 -12.05 -6.98 -13.47
C PRO A 205 -13.08 -7.46 -12.44
N GLN A 206 -13.55 -6.53 -11.61
CA GLN A 206 -14.57 -6.80 -10.60
C GLN A 206 -15.78 -5.90 -10.87
N GLU A 207 -16.91 -6.49 -11.27
CA GLU A 207 -18.11 -5.73 -11.65
C GLU A 207 -18.57 -4.76 -10.55
N LYS A 208 -18.51 -5.17 -9.28
CA LYS A 208 -18.84 -4.32 -8.11
C LYS A 208 -17.99 -3.04 -8.03
N ILE A 209 -16.80 -3.03 -8.68
CA ILE A 209 -15.86 -1.89 -8.69
C ILE A 209 -16.06 -1.04 -9.93
N GLN A 210 -16.31 -1.68 -11.09
CA GLN A 210 -16.40 -1.01 -12.39
C GLN A 210 -17.80 -0.48 -12.71
N LYS A 211 -18.84 -1.07 -12.11
CA LYS A 211 -20.24 -0.66 -12.33
C LYS A 211 -20.43 0.83 -12.04
N HIS A 212 -21.14 1.52 -12.92
CA HIS A 212 -21.43 2.96 -12.89
C HIS A 212 -20.26 3.91 -13.25
N PHE A 213 -19.06 3.39 -13.57
CA PHE A 213 -17.90 4.21 -13.94
C PHE A 213 -17.43 4.02 -15.39
N ARG A 214 -18.27 3.37 -16.23
CA ARG A 214 -17.96 3.24 -17.67
C ARG A 214 -18.17 4.56 -18.42
N PRO A 215 -17.40 4.86 -19.50
CA PRO A 215 -16.43 3.96 -20.13
C PRO A 215 -15.11 3.83 -19.34
N LEU A 216 -14.52 2.64 -19.37
CA LEU A 216 -13.22 2.36 -18.76
C LEU A 216 -12.08 2.69 -19.72
N VAL A 217 -10.86 2.79 -19.20
CA VAL A 217 -9.65 2.93 -20.01
C VAL A 217 -9.45 1.65 -20.84
N PRO A 218 -9.32 1.74 -22.18
CA PRO A 218 -9.20 0.57 -23.03
C PRO A 218 -7.83 -0.11 -22.94
N GLY A 219 -7.77 -1.38 -23.37
CA GLY A 219 -6.54 -2.12 -23.54
C GLY A 219 -6.23 -3.10 -22.41
N PHE A 220 -7.18 -3.43 -21.55
CA PHE A 220 -7.04 -4.47 -20.54
C PHE A 220 -7.80 -5.72 -20.96
N VAL A 221 -7.14 -6.89 -20.85
CA VAL A 221 -7.71 -8.22 -21.06
C VAL A 221 -7.34 -9.13 -19.90
N PHE A 222 -8.13 -10.17 -19.64
CA PHE A 222 -8.07 -10.88 -18.37
C PHE A 222 -7.94 -12.40 -18.54
N GLY A 223 -6.81 -12.93 -18.05
CA GLY A 223 -6.53 -14.37 -18.00
C GLY A 223 -6.90 -14.96 -16.63
N GLU A 224 -7.19 -16.26 -16.62
CA GLU A 224 -7.44 -17.00 -15.41
C GLU A 224 -6.15 -17.13 -14.58
N PHE A 225 -6.19 -16.74 -13.30
CA PHE A 225 -5.04 -16.79 -12.42
C PHE A 225 -4.55 -18.22 -12.18
N ASN A 226 -3.25 -18.44 -12.16
CA ASN A 226 -2.59 -19.75 -12.13
C ASN A 226 -2.85 -20.64 -13.37
N ASN A 227 -3.30 -20.05 -14.48
CA ASN A 227 -3.52 -20.76 -15.75
C ASN A 227 -2.69 -20.09 -16.86
N LEU A 228 -1.44 -20.54 -17.05
CA LEU A 228 -0.54 -19.97 -18.06
C LEU A 228 -1.10 -20.04 -19.50
N PRO A 229 -1.72 -21.14 -19.97
CA PRO A 229 -2.38 -21.18 -21.27
C PRO A 229 -3.42 -20.07 -21.48
N SER A 230 -4.22 -19.75 -20.44
CA SER A 230 -5.18 -18.66 -20.49
C SER A 230 -4.52 -17.30 -20.76
N PHE A 231 -3.38 -17.02 -20.11
CA PHE A 231 -2.61 -15.80 -20.38
C PHE A 231 -1.98 -15.80 -21.77
N ALA A 232 -1.38 -16.93 -22.17
CA ALA A 232 -0.71 -17.05 -23.47
C ALA A 232 -1.67 -16.82 -24.65
N SER A 233 -2.92 -17.27 -24.55
CA SER A 233 -3.95 -17.09 -25.58
C SER A 233 -4.39 -15.64 -25.78
N LEU A 234 -4.16 -14.77 -24.79
CA LEU A 234 -4.52 -13.34 -24.84
C LEU A 234 -3.38 -12.45 -25.37
N VAL A 235 -2.17 -12.99 -25.47
CA VAL A 235 -0.98 -12.27 -25.94
C VAL A 235 -0.92 -12.25 -27.46
N ASP A 236 -0.90 -11.06 -28.03
CA ASP A 236 -0.75 -10.80 -29.47
C ASP A 236 0.26 -9.66 -29.72
N ASP A 237 0.29 -9.11 -30.92
CA ASP A 237 1.26 -8.09 -31.32
C ASP A 237 0.94 -6.71 -30.71
N ASP A 238 -0.30 -6.45 -30.29
CA ASP A 238 -0.70 -5.25 -29.60
C ASP A 238 -0.44 -5.31 -28.09
N THR A 239 0.05 -6.43 -27.57
CA THR A 239 0.33 -6.63 -26.16
C THR A 239 1.70 -6.05 -25.78
N CYS A 240 1.74 -5.22 -24.72
CA CYS A 240 2.96 -4.60 -24.22
C CYS A 240 3.42 -5.12 -22.86
N ALA A 241 2.52 -5.64 -22.02
CA ALA A 241 2.86 -6.09 -20.68
C ALA A 241 1.87 -7.13 -20.14
N ILE A 242 2.31 -7.83 -19.09
CA ILE A 242 1.47 -8.60 -18.18
C ILE A 242 1.58 -7.94 -16.79
N LEU A 243 0.43 -7.64 -16.15
CA LEU A 243 0.33 -7.06 -14.81
C LEU A 243 -0.43 -8.02 -13.90
N VAL A 244 0.22 -8.51 -12.85
CA VAL A 244 -0.38 -9.45 -11.88
C VAL A 244 0.05 -9.16 -10.45
N GLU A 245 -0.80 -9.54 -9.48
CA GLU A 245 -0.41 -9.67 -8.08
C GLU A 245 0.33 -11.00 -7.88
N THR A 246 1.32 -11.05 -7.00
CA THR A 246 1.95 -12.32 -6.58
C THR A 246 1.03 -13.15 -5.69
N ILE A 247 0.12 -12.48 -4.98
CA ILE A 247 -0.99 -13.08 -4.23
C ILE A 247 -2.23 -12.23 -4.48
N LEU A 248 -3.29 -12.78 -5.03
CA LEU A 248 -4.57 -12.08 -5.17
C LEU A 248 -5.14 -11.74 -3.79
N GLY A 249 -4.93 -10.50 -3.33
CA GLY A 249 -5.26 -10.11 -1.98
C GLY A 249 -6.76 -9.96 -1.73
N GLU A 250 -7.46 -9.28 -2.63
CA GLU A 250 -8.88 -8.96 -2.50
C GLU A 250 -9.82 -10.12 -2.92
N SER A 251 -9.28 -11.14 -3.59
CA SER A 251 -10.07 -12.24 -4.14
C SER A 251 -9.85 -13.57 -3.41
N GLY A 252 -9.62 -13.51 -2.10
CA GLY A 252 -9.60 -14.67 -1.24
C GLY A 252 -8.19 -15.16 -0.85
N VAL A 253 -7.19 -14.30 -0.94
CA VAL A 253 -5.79 -14.57 -0.59
C VAL A 253 -5.28 -15.81 -1.34
N VAL A 254 -5.24 -15.72 -2.66
CA VAL A 254 -4.82 -16.82 -3.53
C VAL A 254 -3.38 -16.60 -4.00
N PRO A 255 -2.39 -17.38 -3.53
CA PRO A 255 -1.01 -17.27 -4.01
C PRO A 255 -0.85 -17.73 -5.46
N ALA A 256 0.00 -17.01 -6.20
CA ALA A 256 0.51 -17.52 -7.47
C ALA A 256 1.40 -18.75 -7.23
N THR A 257 1.29 -19.74 -8.13
CA THR A 257 2.22 -20.87 -8.13
C THR A 257 3.58 -20.44 -8.72
N GLY A 258 4.67 -21.08 -8.27
CA GLY A 258 5.99 -20.84 -8.85
C GLY A 258 6.02 -21.12 -10.36
N GLU A 259 5.37 -22.22 -10.80
CA GLU A 259 5.25 -22.61 -12.20
C GLU A 259 4.56 -21.49 -13.04
N PHE A 260 3.48 -20.93 -12.52
CA PHE A 260 2.78 -19.84 -13.20
C PHE A 260 3.66 -18.59 -13.34
N LEU A 261 4.33 -18.16 -12.28
CA LEU A 261 5.21 -16.99 -12.31
C LEU A 261 6.41 -17.18 -13.24
N HIS A 262 7.05 -18.36 -13.24
CA HIS A 262 8.11 -18.71 -14.18
C HIS A 262 7.58 -18.71 -15.62
N GLY A 263 6.43 -19.33 -15.86
CA GLY A 263 5.81 -19.35 -17.18
C GLY A 263 5.48 -17.94 -17.71
N LEU A 264 4.97 -17.04 -16.85
CA LEU A 264 4.74 -15.63 -17.21
C LEU A 264 6.06 -14.93 -17.56
N ARG A 265 7.13 -15.13 -16.77
CA ARG A 265 8.44 -14.52 -17.06
C ARG A 265 8.98 -14.98 -18.42
N GLU A 266 8.92 -16.27 -18.70
CA GLU A 266 9.35 -16.81 -19.99
C GLU A 266 8.47 -16.31 -21.14
N LEU A 267 7.16 -16.25 -20.98
CA LEU A 267 6.24 -15.71 -21.99
C LEU A 267 6.59 -14.25 -22.31
N CYS A 268 6.82 -13.43 -21.27
CA CYS A 268 7.23 -12.04 -21.45
C CYS A 268 8.57 -11.94 -22.20
N ASN A 269 9.56 -12.77 -21.84
CA ASN A 269 10.87 -12.78 -22.52
C ASN A 269 10.74 -13.12 -24.02
N ARG A 270 9.95 -14.15 -24.35
CA ARG A 270 9.77 -14.60 -25.75
C ARG A 270 9.00 -13.59 -26.61
N ARG A 271 8.07 -12.85 -26.02
CA ARG A 271 7.17 -11.93 -26.73
C ARG A 271 7.56 -10.46 -26.59
N ASN A 272 8.70 -10.18 -25.96
CA ASN A 272 9.16 -8.81 -25.64
C ASN A 272 8.07 -8.00 -24.95
N LEU A 273 7.60 -8.51 -23.79
CA LEU A 273 6.62 -7.89 -22.91
C LEU A 273 7.28 -7.53 -21.58
N LEU A 274 6.77 -6.51 -20.90
CA LEU A 274 7.12 -6.28 -19.51
C LEU A 274 6.31 -7.20 -18.58
N LEU A 275 6.99 -7.83 -17.62
CA LEU A 275 6.35 -8.47 -16.47
C LEU A 275 6.30 -7.47 -15.32
N LEU A 276 5.11 -7.01 -14.99
CA LEU A 276 4.81 -6.02 -13.96
C LEU A 276 4.17 -6.72 -12.77
N LEU A 277 4.72 -6.55 -11.58
CA LEU A 277 4.19 -7.16 -10.36
C LEU A 277 3.61 -6.10 -9.42
N ASP A 278 2.37 -6.31 -9.02
CA ASP A 278 1.72 -5.55 -7.96
C ASP A 278 2.04 -6.20 -6.61
N GLU A 279 3.02 -5.65 -5.92
CA GLU A 279 3.44 -6.04 -4.57
C GLU A 279 2.88 -5.10 -3.48
N VAL A 280 1.85 -4.33 -3.81
CA VAL A 280 1.26 -3.33 -2.90
C VAL A 280 0.75 -3.97 -1.61
N GLN A 281 0.19 -5.18 -1.67
CA GLN A 281 -0.31 -5.85 -0.47
C GLN A 281 0.60 -6.96 0.06
N CYS A 282 1.27 -7.69 -0.80
CA CYS A 282 2.08 -8.86 -0.44
C CYS A 282 3.57 -8.54 -0.22
N GLY A 283 4.04 -7.36 -0.64
CA GLY A 283 5.42 -6.93 -0.46
C GLY A 283 5.75 -6.42 0.95
N VAL A 284 6.96 -5.88 1.07
CA VAL A 284 7.50 -5.24 2.29
C VAL A 284 7.43 -6.17 3.52
N GLY A 285 7.87 -7.42 3.33
CA GLY A 285 8.03 -8.38 4.44
C GLY A 285 6.80 -9.24 4.73
N ARG A 286 5.64 -8.96 4.14
CA ARG A 286 4.36 -9.60 4.46
C ARG A 286 4.39 -11.13 4.35
N THR A 287 5.17 -11.69 3.43
CA THR A 287 5.29 -13.13 3.17
C THR A 287 6.50 -13.78 3.86
N GLY A 288 7.32 -13.01 4.59
CA GLY A 288 8.60 -13.47 5.13
C GLY A 288 9.78 -13.26 4.17
N LYS A 289 9.51 -12.77 2.97
CA LYS A 289 10.47 -12.20 2.01
C LYS A 289 10.19 -10.71 1.87
N PHE A 290 11.17 -9.90 1.46
CA PHE A 290 10.90 -8.47 1.25
C PHE A 290 9.88 -8.26 0.13
N TYR A 291 10.05 -8.95 -1.00
CA TYR A 291 9.04 -9.09 -2.04
C TYR A 291 8.56 -10.53 -2.15
N ALA A 292 7.26 -10.72 -2.35
CA ALA A 292 6.67 -12.05 -2.42
C ALA A 292 7.17 -12.88 -3.63
N PHE A 293 7.55 -12.22 -4.73
CA PHE A 293 8.08 -12.89 -5.93
C PHE A 293 9.46 -13.53 -5.72
N GLU A 294 10.22 -13.13 -4.69
CA GLU A 294 11.53 -13.72 -4.41
C GLU A 294 11.44 -15.23 -4.17
N GLU A 295 10.33 -15.71 -3.62
CA GLU A 295 10.11 -17.14 -3.39
C GLU A 295 10.08 -17.94 -4.69
N ALA A 296 9.58 -17.36 -5.77
CA ALA A 296 9.59 -17.98 -7.08
C ALA A 296 10.93 -17.85 -7.81
N GLY A 297 11.88 -17.03 -7.31
CA GLY A 297 13.18 -16.83 -7.93
C GLY A 297 13.12 -16.18 -9.32
N ILE A 298 12.05 -15.45 -9.63
CA ILE A 298 11.92 -14.70 -10.88
C ILE A 298 12.37 -13.25 -10.68
N GLN A 299 12.65 -12.54 -11.79
CA GLN A 299 12.93 -11.13 -11.79
C GLN A 299 11.92 -10.38 -12.67
N PRO A 300 11.06 -9.52 -12.10
CA PRO A 300 10.15 -8.69 -12.87
C PRO A 300 10.88 -7.52 -13.55
N ASP A 301 10.18 -6.84 -14.46
CA ASP A 301 10.69 -5.62 -15.09
C ASP A 301 10.32 -4.37 -14.29
N ALA A 302 9.21 -4.40 -13.54
CA ALA A 302 8.85 -3.37 -12.58
C ALA A 302 7.92 -3.90 -11.48
N ILE A 303 7.92 -3.20 -10.34
CA ILE A 303 7.17 -3.56 -9.12
C ILE A 303 6.45 -2.33 -8.60
N ALA A 304 5.15 -2.43 -8.32
CA ALA A 304 4.42 -1.44 -7.53
C ALA A 304 4.43 -1.82 -6.05
N MET A 305 4.67 -0.87 -5.17
CA MET A 305 4.65 -1.06 -3.72
C MET A 305 4.00 0.15 -3.01
N ALA A 306 3.36 -0.10 -1.88
CA ALA A 306 2.79 0.92 -1.00
C ALA A 306 2.49 0.31 0.38
N LYS A 307 1.34 0.63 0.99
CA LYS A 307 0.84 0.03 2.24
C LYS A 307 1.92 -0.13 3.32
N GLY A 308 2.44 -1.34 3.50
CA GLY A 308 3.49 -1.66 4.48
C GLY A 308 4.74 -0.79 4.36
N LEU A 309 5.04 -0.24 3.18
CA LEU A 309 6.19 0.64 2.96
C LEU A 309 6.18 1.86 3.86
N GLY A 310 5.01 2.47 4.10
CA GLY A 310 4.88 3.66 4.94
C GLY A 310 4.60 3.38 6.40
N GLY A 311 4.25 2.13 6.78
CA GLY A 311 3.92 1.76 8.15
C GLY A 311 2.73 2.55 8.75
N GLY A 312 1.83 3.06 7.91
CA GLY A 312 0.71 3.94 8.26
C GLY A 312 0.77 5.31 7.59
N PHE A 313 1.93 5.75 7.12
CA PHE A 313 2.07 7.00 6.37
C PHE A 313 1.79 6.78 4.87
N PRO A 314 1.06 7.69 4.18
CA PRO A 314 0.80 7.58 2.75
C PRO A 314 2.08 7.69 1.93
N ILE A 315 2.50 6.60 1.31
CA ILE A 315 3.59 6.51 0.35
C ILE A 315 3.37 5.31 -0.57
N GLY A 316 3.69 5.47 -1.83
CA GLY A 316 3.82 4.42 -2.81
C GLY A 316 5.11 4.57 -3.60
N ALA A 317 5.52 3.52 -4.28
CA ALA A 317 6.67 3.56 -5.16
C ALA A 317 6.51 2.56 -6.30
N MET A 318 7.14 2.87 -7.43
CA MET A 318 7.41 1.94 -8.51
C MET A 318 8.93 1.78 -8.61
N TRP A 319 9.43 0.55 -8.42
CA TRP A 319 10.76 0.20 -8.88
C TRP A 319 10.68 -0.28 -10.32
N VAL A 320 11.62 0.15 -11.14
CA VAL A 320 11.77 -0.30 -12.53
C VAL A 320 13.19 -0.74 -12.78
N ARG A 321 13.34 -1.89 -13.46
CA ARG A 321 14.62 -2.48 -13.81
C ARG A 321 15.42 -1.56 -14.74
N GLU A 322 16.73 -1.57 -14.64
CA GLU A 322 17.62 -0.66 -15.33
C GLU A 322 17.39 -0.57 -16.84
N ASN A 323 17.14 -1.69 -17.52
CA ASN A 323 16.91 -1.75 -18.97
C ASN A 323 15.59 -1.08 -19.43
N ALA A 324 14.65 -0.84 -18.52
CA ALA A 324 13.38 -0.15 -18.78
C ALA A 324 13.30 1.23 -18.11
N ALA A 325 14.28 1.58 -17.27
CA ALA A 325 14.25 2.82 -16.49
C ALA A 325 14.33 4.09 -17.36
N ASP A 326 14.94 4.00 -18.53
CA ASP A 326 15.08 5.13 -19.47
C ASP A 326 13.86 5.32 -20.39
N LEU A 327 12.77 4.57 -20.18
CA LEU A 327 11.51 4.81 -20.89
C LEU A 327 10.82 6.09 -20.41
N PHE A 328 11.01 6.47 -19.15
CA PHE A 328 10.50 7.73 -18.61
C PHE A 328 11.53 8.85 -18.79
N HIS A 329 11.07 9.97 -19.31
CA HIS A 329 11.85 11.21 -19.40
C HIS A 329 11.17 12.32 -18.59
N ALA A 330 11.90 13.42 -18.36
CA ALA A 330 11.39 14.58 -17.64
C ALA A 330 10.09 15.12 -18.30
N GLY A 331 9.07 15.36 -17.48
CA GLY A 331 7.76 15.84 -17.92
C GLY A 331 6.71 14.78 -18.27
N MET A 332 7.09 13.50 -18.44
CA MET A 332 6.14 12.46 -18.85
C MET A 332 5.23 11.98 -17.71
N HIS A 333 5.73 12.00 -16.48
CA HIS A 333 4.97 11.60 -15.30
C HIS A 333 5.47 12.34 -14.06
N GLY A 334 4.58 12.51 -13.06
CA GLY A 334 4.92 13.18 -11.83
C GLY A 334 3.82 13.13 -10.79
N THR A 335 4.15 13.61 -9.60
CA THR A 335 3.24 13.77 -8.47
C THR A 335 3.75 14.90 -7.57
N THR A 336 2.85 15.67 -6.99
CA THR A 336 3.23 16.78 -6.11
C THR A 336 3.90 16.29 -4.82
N PHE A 337 3.32 15.28 -4.16
CA PHE A 337 3.74 14.84 -2.83
C PHE A 337 4.59 13.57 -2.83
N GLY A 338 4.73 12.88 -3.95
CA GLY A 338 5.47 11.62 -4.00
C GLY A 338 6.94 11.80 -3.63
N GLY A 339 7.42 10.99 -2.68
CA GLY A 339 8.80 11.04 -2.20
C GLY A 339 9.14 12.26 -1.35
N THR A 340 8.13 12.92 -0.73
CA THR A 340 8.38 14.03 0.20
C THR A 340 9.27 13.59 1.38
N PRO A 341 10.14 14.47 1.94
CA PRO A 341 11.06 14.12 3.02
C PRO A 341 10.39 13.39 4.18
N LEU A 342 9.21 13.82 4.61
CA LEU A 342 8.47 13.20 5.71
C LEU A 342 8.00 11.78 5.40
N ALA A 343 7.44 11.55 4.20
CA ALA A 343 7.00 10.21 3.78
C ALA A 343 8.19 9.24 3.65
N CYS A 344 9.32 9.72 3.09
CA CYS A 344 10.53 8.93 2.98
C CYS A 344 11.15 8.61 4.34
N ALA A 345 11.12 9.54 5.30
CA ALA A 345 11.57 9.27 6.68
C ALA A 345 10.72 8.20 7.37
N ALA A 346 9.39 8.23 7.19
CA ALA A 346 8.50 7.19 7.68
C ALA A 346 8.83 5.82 7.08
N ALA A 347 9.03 5.76 5.75
CA ALA A 347 9.38 4.51 5.06
C ALA A 347 10.78 3.99 5.45
N LEU A 348 11.78 4.86 5.58
CA LEU A 348 13.11 4.49 6.07
C LEU A 348 13.04 3.89 7.48
N ALA A 349 12.21 4.46 8.36
CA ALA A 349 12.01 3.90 9.69
C ALA A 349 11.36 2.51 9.66
N VAL A 350 10.46 2.24 8.70
CA VAL A 350 9.93 0.88 8.49
C VAL A 350 11.05 -0.09 8.10
N LEU A 351 11.86 0.27 7.11
CA LEU A 351 12.98 -0.57 6.67
C LEU A 351 13.99 -0.82 7.80
N ASP A 352 14.27 0.23 8.60
CA ASP A 352 15.16 0.11 9.77
C ASP A 352 14.68 -0.93 10.76
N VAL A 353 13.38 -0.92 11.08
CA VAL A 353 12.79 -1.88 12.03
C VAL A 353 12.78 -3.29 11.44
N ILE A 354 12.39 -3.44 10.16
CA ILE A 354 12.41 -4.75 9.49
C ILE A 354 13.79 -5.39 9.59
N GLU A 355 14.86 -4.63 9.34
CA GLU A 355 16.23 -5.14 9.37
C GLU A 355 16.74 -5.37 10.81
N LYS A 356 16.58 -4.38 11.70
CA LYS A 356 17.12 -4.44 13.07
C LYS A 356 16.44 -5.51 13.92
N GLU A 357 15.12 -5.68 13.76
CA GLU A 357 14.33 -6.65 14.51
C GLU A 357 14.18 -7.99 13.75
N LYS A 358 14.83 -8.13 12.57
CA LYS A 358 14.82 -9.34 11.74
C LYS A 358 13.40 -9.84 11.46
N LEU A 359 12.52 -8.90 11.06
CA LEU A 359 11.10 -9.21 10.92
C LEU A 359 10.81 -10.19 9.76
N LEU A 360 11.67 -10.26 8.73
CA LEU A 360 11.50 -11.24 7.65
C LEU A 360 11.68 -12.67 8.18
N GLU A 361 12.71 -12.90 8.98
CA GLU A 361 12.97 -14.18 9.63
C GLU A 361 11.88 -14.51 10.65
N HIS A 362 11.42 -13.51 11.43
CA HIS A 362 10.31 -13.68 12.36
C HIS A 362 9.03 -14.13 11.65
N VAL A 363 8.61 -13.43 10.60
CA VAL A 363 7.43 -13.79 9.81
C VAL A 363 7.57 -15.18 9.22
N SER A 364 8.74 -15.52 8.66
CA SER A 364 9.00 -16.83 8.08
C SER A 364 8.87 -17.95 9.12
N ALA A 365 9.45 -17.77 10.32
CA ALA A 365 9.42 -18.77 11.37
C ALA A 365 8.05 -18.90 12.03
N ALA A 366 7.46 -17.76 12.46
CA ALA A 366 6.19 -17.74 13.18
C ALA A 366 5.00 -18.19 12.31
N SER A 367 5.05 -17.92 11.01
CA SER A 367 3.99 -18.35 10.09
C SER A 367 3.85 -19.87 9.97
N VAL A 368 4.92 -20.64 10.12
CA VAL A 368 4.87 -22.13 10.05
C VAL A 368 3.91 -22.69 11.09
N THR A 369 4.11 -22.32 12.35
CA THR A 369 3.28 -22.78 13.47
C THR A 369 1.87 -22.22 13.41
N TRP A 370 1.75 -20.94 13.02
CA TRP A 370 0.46 -20.27 12.90
C TRP A 370 -0.40 -20.87 11.78
N HIS A 371 0.15 -21.10 10.58
CA HIS A 371 -0.56 -21.77 9.47
C HIS A 371 -0.97 -23.20 9.87
N ALA A 372 -0.09 -23.96 10.53
CA ALA A 372 -0.43 -25.29 11.03
C ALA A 372 -1.62 -25.25 12.00
N ALA A 373 -1.64 -24.27 12.91
CA ALA A 373 -2.75 -24.08 13.85
C ALA A 373 -4.05 -23.69 13.12
N LEU A 374 -3.99 -22.77 12.13
CA LEU A 374 -5.14 -22.41 11.31
C LEU A 374 -5.67 -23.60 10.49
N GLN A 375 -4.79 -24.45 9.96
CA GLN A 375 -5.19 -25.67 9.21
C GLN A 375 -6.00 -26.63 10.08
N THR A 376 -5.83 -26.64 11.41
CA THR A 376 -6.68 -27.45 12.28
C THR A 376 -8.16 -27.03 12.20
N LEU A 377 -8.48 -25.78 11.85
CA LEU A 377 -9.85 -25.31 11.71
C LEU A 377 -10.58 -26.01 10.54
N VAL A 378 -9.85 -26.32 9.46
CA VAL A 378 -10.41 -27.08 8.31
C VAL A 378 -10.81 -28.48 8.75
N ARG A 379 -9.95 -29.14 9.53
CA ARG A 379 -10.21 -30.49 10.05
C ARG A 379 -11.35 -30.51 11.08
N ASP A 380 -11.33 -29.53 12.01
CA ASP A 380 -12.23 -29.53 13.17
C ASP A 380 -13.62 -28.96 12.83
N PHE A 381 -13.72 -28.13 11.75
CA PHE A 381 -14.97 -27.50 11.30
C PHE A 381 -15.19 -27.66 9.78
N PRO A 382 -15.18 -28.89 9.22
CA PRO A 382 -15.16 -29.13 7.76
C PRO A 382 -16.43 -28.63 7.02
N GLN A 383 -17.53 -28.42 7.74
CA GLN A 383 -18.78 -27.88 7.17
C GLN A 383 -18.77 -26.35 7.08
N GLN A 384 -17.85 -25.67 7.78
CA GLN A 384 -17.78 -24.21 7.85
C GLN A 384 -16.51 -23.66 7.19
N VAL A 385 -15.37 -24.35 7.30
CA VAL A 385 -14.06 -23.93 6.81
C VAL A 385 -13.61 -24.85 5.69
N LEU A 386 -13.51 -24.31 4.48
CA LEU A 386 -13.14 -25.07 3.28
C LEU A 386 -11.64 -25.16 3.06
N ALA A 387 -10.93 -24.05 3.34
CA ALA A 387 -9.47 -23.98 3.15
C ALA A 387 -8.84 -22.86 3.97
N VAL A 388 -7.55 -23.01 4.25
CA VAL A 388 -6.66 -21.93 4.69
C VAL A 388 -5.58 -21.75 3.64
N ARG A 389 -5.43 -20.52 3.14
CA ARG A 389 -4.51 -20.15 2.04
C ARG A 389 -3.66 -18.96 2.42
N GLY A 390 -2.57 -18.74 1.71
CA GLY A 390 -1.73 -17.57 1.88
C GLY A 390 -0.27 -17.94 2.15
N ARG A 391 0.54 -16.90 2.46
CA ARG A 391 1.96 -17.02 2.79
C ARG A 391 2.34 -16.02 3.87
N GLY A 392 3.25 -16.39 4.74
CA GLY A 392 3.70 -15.53 5.83
C GLY A 392 2.52 -15.03 6.68
N PHE A 393 2.42 -13.72 6.83
CA PHE A 393 1.34 -13.04 7.56
C PHE A 393 0.25 -12.47 6.64
N MET A 394 0.03 -13.08 5.50
CA MET A 394 -1.09 -12.81 4.60
C MET A 394 -1.87 -14.09 4.41
N VAL A 395 -2.93 -14.29 5.21
CA VAL A 395 -3.68 -15.54 5.29
C VAL A 395 -5.17 -15.30 5.04
N GLY A 396 -5.78 -16.19 4.28
CA GLY A 396 -7.22 -16.27 4.06
C GLY A 396 -7.80 -17.57 4.60
N VAL A 397 -8.82 -17.47 5.45
CA VAL A 397 -9.65 -18.59 5.89
C VAL A 397 -10.90 -18.59 5.05
N GLN A 398 -11.01 -19.53 4.09
CA GLN A 398 -12.16 -19.67 3.20
C GLN A 398 -13.29 -20.39 3.92
N LEU A 399 -14.46 -19.76 3.95
CA LEU A 399 -15.67 -20.28 4.57
C LEU A 399 -16.62 -20.87 3.53
N ALA A 400 -17.48 -21.79 3.96
CA ALA A 400 -18.54 -22.34 3.14
C ALA A 400 -19.68 -21.34 2.86
N SER A 401 -19.80 -20.27 3.66
CA SER A 401 -20.86 -19.27 3.57
C SER A 401 -20.28 -17.84 3.62
N ASP A 402 -21.17 -16.85 3.55
CA ASP A 402 -20.81 -15.41 3.64
C ASP A 402 -19.92 -15.13 4.86
N PRO A 403 -18.75 -14.49 4.69
CA PRO A 403 -17.85 -14.16 5.78
C PRO A 403 -18.35 -13.03 6.70
N ALA A 404 -19.30 -12.20 6.28
CA ALA A 404 -19.72 -11.01 7.04
C ALA A 404 -20.21 -11.33 8.45
N PRO A 405 -21.06 -12.36 8.69
CA PRO A 405 -21.48 -12.76 10.04
C PRO A 405 -20.33 -13.28 10.93
N TYR A 406 -19.28 -13.87 10.31
CA TYR A 406 -18.09 -14.34 11.04
C TYR A 406 -17.17 -13.16 11.41
N VAL A 407 -16.96 -12.22 10.48
CA VAL A 407 -16.20 -10.99 10.75
C VAL A 407 -16.83 -10.19 11.89
N ALA A 408 -18.18 -10.08 11.94
CA ALA A 408 -18.87 -9.44 13.03
C ALA A 408 -18.65 -10.17 14.37
N ALA A 409 -18.80 -11.50 14.39
CA ALA A 409 -18.60 -12.30 15.60
C ALA A 409 -17.14 -12.31 16.08
N LEU A 410 -16.16 -12.33 15.16
CA LEU A 410 -14.75 -12.20 15.50
C LEU A 410 -14.45 -10.85 16.17
N ARG A 411 -15.02 -9.75 15.64
CA ARG A 411 -14.91 -8.43 16.25
C ARG A 411 -15.51 -8.40 17.67
N GLU A 412 -16.68 -8.98 17.89
CA GLU A 412 -17.29 -9.09 19.22
C GLU A 412 -16.42 -9.87 20.21
N LYS A 413 -15.61 -10.80 19.70
CA LYS A 413 -14.62 -11.57 20.50
C LYS A 413 -13.25 -10.89 20.57
N GLY A 414 -13.11 -9.65 20.07
CA GLY A 414 -11.91 -8.85 20.18
C GLY A 414 -10.87 -9.10 19.07
N LEU A 415 -11.25 -9.65 17.93
CA LEU A 415 -10.37 -9.82 16.77
C LEU A 415 -10.91 -9.05 15.56
N LEU A 416 -10.19 -8.03 15.08
CA LEU A 416 -10.55 -7.28 13.88
C LEU A 416 -9.95 -7.94 12.65
N THR A 417 -10.80 -8.24 11.68
CA THR A 417 -10.42 -8.88 10.42
C THR A 417 -11.25 -8.30 9.27
N PRO A 418 -10.72 -8.13 8.05
CA PRO A 418 -11.51 -7.82 6.89
C PRO A 418 -11.97 -9.10 6.18
N SER A 419 -13.07 -9.03 5.44
CA SER A 419 -13.42 -10.03 4.44
C SER A 419 -12.64 -9.83 3.16
N ALA A 420 -12.55 -10.89 2.35
CA ALA A 420 -12.09 -10.88 0.97
C ALA A 420 -13.05 -11.67 0.09
N GLY A 421 -12.90 -11.59 -1.24
CA GLY A 421 -13.70 -12.39 -2.17
C GLY A 421 -13.61 -13.89 -1.92
N GLY A 422 -14.52 -14.67 -2.54
CA GLY A 422 -14.54 -16.12 -2.37
C GLY A 422 -14.84 -16.57 -0.94
N ASN A 423 -15.74 -15.87 -0.25
CA ASN A 423 -16.16 -16.16 1.13
C ASN A 423 -15.00 -16.28 2.12
N THR A 424 -14.04 -15.38 2.05
CA THR A 424 -12.81 -15.48 2.83
C THR A 424 -12.75 -14.45 3.93
N VAL A 425 -12.39 -14.86 5.15
CA VAL A 425 -11.90 -13.98 6.22
C VAL A 425 -10.39 -13.84 6.06
N ARG A 426 -9.90 -12.62 5.95
CA ARG A 426 -8.48 -12.33 5.74
C ARG A 426 -7.82 -11.93 7.06
N LEU A 427 -6.64 -12.51 7.34
CA LEU A 427 -5.83 -12.24 8.51
C LEU A 427 -4.52 -11.60 8.07
N LEU A 428 -4.27 -10.38 8.55
CA LEU A 428 -3.13 -9.53 8.18
C LEU A 428 -2.48 -8.95 9.44
N PRO A 429 -1.94 -9.77 10.37
CA PRO A 429 -1.27 -9.25 11.56
C PRO A 429 -0.11 -8.33 11.18
N PRO A 430 0.32 -7.37 12.03
CA PRO A 430 1.57 -6.66 11.83
C PRO A 430 2.75 -7.63 11.82
N LEU A 431 3.86 -7.26 11.17
CA LEU A 431 5.02 -8.14 10.99
C LEU A 431 5.69 -8.54 12.32
N ASN A 432 5.53 -7.71 13.35
CA ASN A 432 6.04 -7.91 14.70
C ASN A 432 4.98 -8.51 15.66
N ALA A 433 3.88 -9.09 15.13
CA ALA A 433 2.92 -9.81 15.97
C ALA A 433 3.58 -10.99 16.67
N THR A 434 3.34 -11.14 17.98
CA THR A 434 3.95 -12.20 18.77
C THR A 434 3.30 -13.56 18.52
N CYS A 435 4.00 -14.64 18.88
CA CYS A 435 3.45 -15.99 18.77
C CYS A 435 2.16 -16.16 19.61
N GLU A 436 2.08 -15.49 20.76
CA GLU A 436 0.89 -15.49 21.63
C GLU A 436 -0.29 -14.78 20.97
N GLU A 437 -0.06 -13.64 20.29
CA GLU A 437 -1.10 -12.92 19.55
C GLU A 437 -1.59 -13.75 18.36
N LEU A 438 -0.69 -14.42 17.65
CA LEU A 438 -1.03 -15.35 16.56
C LEU A 438 -1.86 -16.53 17.08
N ALA A 439 -1.45 -17.17 18.19
CA ALA A 439 -2.19 -18.27 18.80
C ALA A 439 -3.58 -17.83 19.27
N LYS A 440 -3.67 -16.67 19.94
CA LYS A 440 -4.94 -16.08 20.38
C LYS A 440 -5.91 -15.85 19.23
N SER A 441 -5.43 -15.45 18.06
CA SER A 441 -6.28 -15.28 16.88
C SER A 441 -6.98 -16.58 16.46
N VAL A 442 -6.26 -17.71 16.53
CA VAL A 442 -6.81 -19.05 16.23
C VAL A 442 -7.85 -19.48 17.26
N GLU A 443 -7.60 -19.23 18.55
CA GLU A 443 -8.54 -19.53 19.64
C GLU A 443 -9.84 -18.75 19.49
N ILE A 444 -9.74 -17.45 19.19
CA ILE A 444 -10.93 -16.61 18.94
C ILE A 444 -11.70 -17.15 17.74
N PHE A 445 -11.00 -17.47 16.65
CA PHE A 445 -11.63 -18.02 15.44
C PHE A 445 -12.36 -19.33 15.73
N ARG A 446 -11.70 -20.25 16.47
CA ARG A 446 -12.27 -21.52 16.93
C ARG A 446 -13.54 -21.32 17.78
N THR A 447 -13.51 -20.37 18.71
CA THR A 447 -14.67 -20.03 19.56
C THR A 447 -15.85 -19.56 18.72
N VAL A 448 -15.60 -18.73 17.71
CA VAL A 448 -16.65 -18.23 16.81
C VAL A 448 -17.25 -19.35 15.95
N LEU A 449 -16.40 -20.25 15.42
CA LEU A 449 -16.85 -21.39 14.62
C LEU A 449 -17.71 -22.35 15.46
N ALA A 450 -17.26 -22.68 16.68
CA ALA A 450 -18.00 -23.55 17.59
C ALA A 450 -19.38 -22.99 17.99
N ALA A 451 -19.49 -21.66 18.13
CA ALA A 451 -20.77 -21.01 18.44
C ALA A 451 -21.74 -20.94 17.25
N LYS A 452 -21.27 -21.20 16.03
CA LYS A 452 -22.06 -21.17 14.78
C LYS A 452 -22.23 -22.59 14.17
N ALA A 453 -21.74 -23.63 14.86
CA ALA A 453 -21.84 -25.05 14.48
C ALA A 453 -23.29 -25.66 14.80
#